data_1c88e4f487cc09c30637015bc7b7336d
#
_entry.id   1c88e4f487cc09c30637015bc7b7336d
#
_cell.length_a   1.000
_cell.length_b   1.000
_cell.length_c   1.000
_cell.angle_alpha   90.00
_cell.angle_beta   90.00
_cell.angle_gamma   90.00
#
_symmetry.space_group_name_H-M   'P 1'
#
loop_
_entity.id
_entity.type
_entity.pdbx_description
1 polymer ?
#
loop_
_entity_poly.entity_id
_entity_poly.type
_entity_poly.pdbx_seq_one_letter_code
_entity_poly.pdbx_strand_id
1 'polypeptide(L)'
;SMDNLLSNVTAVVVTHTHLDHWDDTAINAIPKSLPIFVQNTADKELITSQGFNDVRIIFESLEFNSITLRKTGGSHGTLEMYANPVLAQLAGDAMGVIFEAADEPTVYLVGDTVWTSDVEKALLRFDPNVIIMNTGYAQILGFEDSIIMGTKDIGRMVVRKPEAKIIAV
;
A
#
# COMPACT_ATOMS: atom_id res chain seq x y z
N SER A 1 20.21 11.37 -7.87
CA SER A 1 19.18 12.43 -7.82
C SER A 1 17.80 11.80 -8.01
N MET A 2 16.77 12.49 -7.61
CA MET A 2 15.37 12.06 -7.81
C MET A 2 15.08 11.81 -9.30
N ASP A 3 15.61 12.65 -10.18
CA ASP A 3 15.46 12.50 -11.64
C ASP A 3 15.97 11.14 -12.14
N ASN A 4 17.07 10.65 -11.59
CA ASN A 4 17.59 9.33 -11.95
C ASN A 4 16.69 8.18 -11.47
N LEU A 5 16.03 8.34 -10.32
CA LEU A 5 15.08 7.35 -9.81
C LEU A 5 13.82 7.33 -10.66
N LEU A 6 13.35 8.48 -11.11
CA LEU A 6 12.11 8.62 -11.88
C LEU A 6 12.27 8.39 -13.39
N SER A 7 13.51 8.36 -13.92
CA SER A 7 13.77 8.29 -15.37
C SER A 7 13.15 7.10 -16.10
N ASN A 8 12.97 5.96 -15.39
CA ASN A 8 12.39 4.74 -15.94
C ASN A 8 11.04 4.38 -15.33
N VAL A 9 10.48 5.27 -14.48
CA VAL A 9 9.16 5.05 -13.89
C VAL A 9 8.09 5.34 -14.92
N THR A 10 7.18 4.39 -15.13
CA THR A 10 6.07 4.51 -16.08
C THR A 10 4.73 4.75 -15.41
N ALA A 11 4.62 4.48 -14.11
CA ALA A 11 3.46 4.76 -13.29
C ALA A 11 3.84 4.77 -11.80
N VAL A 12 2.97 5.32 -10.96
CA VAL A 12 3.13 5.32 -9.50
C VAL A 12 1.88 4.73 -8.85
N VAL A 13 2.07 3.91 -7.82
CA VAL A 13 0.97 3.42 -6.98
C VAL A 13 1.06 4.13 -5.64
N VAL A 14 -0.01 4.78 -5.24
CA VAL A 14 -0.16 5.43 -3.93
C VAL A 14 -1.15 4.62 -3.12
N THR A 15 -0.68 3.89 -2.11
CA THR A 15 -1.52 3.04 -1.27
C THR A 15 -2.52 3.84 -0.45
N HIS A 16 -2.11 5.01 0.03
CA HIS A 16 -2.92 6.01 0.70
C HIS A 16 -2.16 7.35 0.76
N THR A 17 -2.82 8.42 1.15
CA THR A 17 -2.29 9.79 1.04
C THR A 17 -1.84 10.39 2.38
N HIS A 18 -1.41 9.58 3.35
CA HIS A 18 -0.74 10.10 4.53
C HIS A 18 0.60 10.74 4.17
N LEU A 19 1.08 11.70 4.98
CA LEU A 19 2.24 12.52 4.66
C LEU A 19 3.57 11.76 4.57
N ASP A 20 3.67 10.60 5.17
CA ASP A 20 4.81 9.68 5.08
C ASP A 20 4.80 8.82 3.81
N HIS A 21 3.69 8.83 3.05
CA HIS A 21 3.54 8.13 1.76
C HIS A 21 3.34 9.08 0.58
N TRP A 22 2.75 10.26 0.82
CA TRP A 22 2.44 11.24 -0.21
C TRP A 22 2.69 12.66 0.30
N ASP A 23 3.91 13.12 0.20
CA ASP A 23 4.39 14.42 0.68
C ASP A 23 4.57 15.46 -0.45
N ASP A 24 4.87 16.69 -0.06
CA ASP A 24 5.17 17.76 -1.01
C ASP A 24 6.38 17.46 -1.90
N THR A 25 7.33 16.65 -1.41
CA THR A 25 8.50 16.24 -2.20
C THR A 25 8.07 15.32 -3.34
N ALA A 26 7.25 14.33 -3.06
CA ALA A 26 6.67 13.44 -4.07
C ALA A 26 5.81 14.23 -5.08
N ILE A 27 4.93 15.10 -4.56
CA ILE A 27 4.05 15.95 -5.39
C ILE A 27 4.86 16.81 -6.37
N ASN A 28 5.98 17.37 -5.93
CA ASN A 28 6.81 18.24 -6.77
C ASN A 28 7.76 17.49 -7.71
N ALA A 29 8.24 16.29 -7.29
CA ALA A 29 9.22 15.52 -8.05
C ALA A 29 8.58 14.65 -9.15
N ILE A 30 7.39 14.12 -8.91
CA ILE A 30 6.73 13.20 -9.85
C ILE A 30 6.16 14.00 -11.04
N PRO A 31 6.51 13.64 -12.30
CA PRO A 31 5.94 14.26 -13.49
C PRO A 31 4.41 14.14 -13.51
N LYS A 32 3.73 15.27 -13.75
CA LYS A 32 2.26 15.35 -13.70
C LYS A 32 1.55 14.51 -14.77
N SER A 33 2.29 14.07 -15.77
CA SER A 33 1.82 13.20 -16.86
C SER A 33 1.91 11.71 -16.55
N LEU A 34 2.61 11.32 -15.48
CA LEU A 34 2.67 9.91 -15.09
C LEU A 34 1.30 9.43 -14.56
N PRO A 35 0.85 8.24 -14.98
CA PRO A 35 -0.31 7.60 -14.38
C PRO A 35 -0.09 7.34 -12.88
N ILE A 36 -1.07 7.71 -12.06
CA ILE A 36 -1.10 7.45 -10.63
C ILE A 36 -2.26 6.50 -10.33
N PHE A 37 -1.97 5.41 -9.64
CA PHE A 37 -2.98 4.45 -9.21
C PHE A 37 -3.25 4.62 -7.71
N VAL A 38 -4.53 4.72 -7.34
CA VAL A 38 -4.97 5.04 -5.98
C VAL A 38 -6.05 4.08 -5.50
N GLN A 39 -6.34 4.09 -4.21
CA GLN A 39 -7.27 3.15 -3.59
C GLN A 39 -8.75 3.54 -3.68
N ASN A 40 -9.07 4.85 -3.74
CA ASN A 40 -10.46 5.33 -3.64
C ASN A 40 -10.66 6.69 -4.30
N THR A 41 -11.90 7.17 -4.29
CA THR A 41 -12.30 8.44 -4.91
C THR A 41 -11.67 9.65 -4.21
N ALA A 42 -11.57 9.63 -2.89
CA ALA A 42 -11.01 10.75 -2.13
C ALA A 42 -9.54 10.99 -2.49
N ASP A 43 -8.72 9.93 -2.53
CA ASP A 43 -7.32 10.02 -2.95
C ASP A 43 -7.19 10.46 -4.42
N LYS A 44 -8.09 9.98 -5.30
CA LYS A 44 -8.13 10.44 -6.69
C LYS A 44 -8.40 11.93 -6.78
N GLU A 45 -9.41 12.44 -6.08
CA GLU A 45 -9.78 13.85 -6.09
C GLU A 45 -8.64 14.71 -5.55
N LEU A 46 -8.03 14.31 -4.43
CA LEU A 46 -6.89 14.99 -3.83
C LEU A 46 -5.72 15.10 -4.82
N ILE A 47 -5.26 13.98 -5.36
CA ILE A 47 -4.10 13.93 -6.26
C ILE A 47 -4.38 14.65 -7.58
N THR A 48 -5.61 14.56 -8.10
CA THR A 48 -6.02 15.33 -9.28
C THR A 48 -5.97 16.83 -9.00
N SER A 49 -6.41 17.29 -7.82
CA SER A 49 -6.35 18.69 -7.43
C SER A 49 -4.91 19.25 -7.32
N GLN A 50 -3.93 18.36 -7.14
CA GLN A 50 -2.51 18.65 -7.09
C GLN A 50 -1.85 18.71 -8.50
N GLY A 51 -2.66 18.62 -9.56
CA GLY A 51 -2.26 18.80 -10.95
C GLY A 51 -1.87 17.53 -11.71
N PHE A 52 -2.08 16.35 -11.16
CA PHE A 52 -1.86 15.09 -11.88
C PHE A 52 -3.00 14.82 -12.87
N ASN A 53 -2.64 14.50 -14.12
CA ASN A 53 -3.60 14.44 -15.23
C ASN A 53 -4.24 13.06 -15.43
N ASP A 54 -3.59 11.99 -14.95
CA ASP A 54 -4.05 10.62 -15.13
C ASP A 54 -4.04 9.89 -13.78
N VAL A 55 -5.14 10.02 -13.03
CA VAL A 55 -5.32 9.37 -11.72
C VAL A 55 -6.43 8.33 -11.83
N ARG A 56 -6.09 7.08 -11.58
CA ARG A 56 -6.99 5.92 -11.74
C ARG A 56 -7.17 5.16 -10.44
N ILE A 57 -8.41 4.76 -10.16
CA ILE A 57 -8.72 3.97 -8.97
C ILE A 57 -8.53 2.48 -9.28
N ILE A 58 -7.84 1.77 -8.40
CA ILE A 58 -7.86 0.31 -8.37
C ILE A 58 -9.07 -0.12 -7.54
N PHE A 59 -10.18 -0.48 -8.18
CA PHE A 59 -11.37 -0.97 -7.45
C PHE A 59 -11.13 -2.39 -6.92
N GLU A 60 -10.92 -3.36 -7.81
CA GLU A 60 -10.52 -4.74 -7.48
C GLU A 60 -9.23 -5.10 -8.20
N SER A 61 -9.16 -4.82 -9.49
CA SER A 61 -7.98 -5.01 -10.32
C SER A 61 -7.94 -4.02 -11.48
N LEU A 62 -6.73 -3.79 -12.00
CA LEU A 62 -6.46 -2.92 -13.13
C LEU A 62 -5.23 -3.46 -13.88
N GLU A 63 -5.28 -3.45 -15.21
CA GLU A 63 -4.12 -3.80 -16.04
C GLU A 63 -3.42 -2.55 -16.54
N PHE A 64 -2.10 -2.57 -16.47
CA PHE A 64 -1.24 -1.52 -16.99
C PHE A 64 0.09 -2.10 -17.48
N ASN A 65 0.44 -1.88 -18.75
CA ASN A 65 1.68 -2.36 -19.37
C ASN A 65 1.95 -3.86 -19.12
N SER A 66 0.94 -4.69 -19.32
CA SER A 66 0.99 -6.14 -19.08
C SER A 66 1.22 -6.55 -17.62
N ILE A 67 1.05 -5.63 -16.68
CA ILE A 67 1.05 -5.90 -15.25
C ILE A 67 -0.39 -5.79 -14.74
N THR A 68 -0.87 -6.80 -14.04
CA THR A 68 -2.13 -6.75 -13.32
C THR A 68 -1.87 -6.28 -11.89
N LEU A 69 -2.47 -5.15 -11.52
CA LEU A 69 -2.51 -4.65 -10.16
C LEU A 69 -3.81 -5.10 -9.50
N ARG A 70 -3.74 -5.77 -8.35
CA ARG A 70 -4.92 -6.18 -7.60
C ARG A 70 -4.92 -5.55 -6.22
N LYS A 71 -6.00 -4.84 -5.91
CA LYS A 71 -6.21 -4.26 -4.58
C LYS A 71 -6.46 -5.38 -3.56
N THR A 72 -5.79 -5.29 -2.43
CA THR A 72 -6.10 -6.09 -1.24
C THR A 72 -6.65 -5.18 -0.14
N GLY A 73 -7.42 -5.74 0.77
CA GLY A 73 -7.86 -5.03 1.96
C GLY A 73 -6.75 -4.94 3.00
N GLY A 74 -6.98 -4.11 3.98
CA GLY A 74 -6.15 -3.93 5.16
C GLY A 74 -6.87 -3.09 6.21
N SER A 75 -6.19 -2.80 7.32
CA SER A 75 -6.70 -1.94 8.39
C SER A 75 -5.55 -1.18 9.01
N HIS A 76 -5.57 0.13 8.93
CA HIS A 76 -4.57 1.02 9.50
C HIS A 76 -4.83 1.27 11.00
N GLY A 77 -4.98 0.19 11.74
CA GLY A 77 -5.27 0.16 13.16
C GLY A 77 -6.23 -0.97 13.58
N THR A 78 -6.54 -1.02 14.86
CA THR A 78 -7.43 -2.03 15.44
C THR A 78 -8.90 -1.64 15.29
N LEU A 79 -9.79 -2.61 15.49
CA LEU A 79 -11.25 -2.36 15.51
C LEU A 79 -11.64 -1.34 16.60
N GLU A 80 -10.95 -1.34 17.73
CA GLU A 80 -11.18 -0.37 18.81
C GLU A 80 -10.85 1.06 18.35
N MET A 81 -9.73 1.24 17.65
CA MET A 81 -9.36 2.55 17.06
C MET A 81 -10.42 3.02 16.06
N TYR A 82 -10.87 2.14 15.16
CA TYR A 82 -11.92 2.48 14.19
C TYR A 82 -13.31 2.68 14.80
N ALA A 83 -13.57 2.22 16.02
CA ALA A 83 -14.79 2.56 16.76
C ALA A 83 -14.82 4.03 17.20
N ASN A 84 -13.69 4.71 17.26
CA ASN A 84 -13.60 6.15 17.48
C ASN A 84 -13.68 6.89 16.13
N PRO A 85 -14.72 7.73 15.87
CA PRO A 85 -14.90 8.38 14.58
C PRO A 85 -13.72 9.28 14.14
N VAL A 86 -13.05 9.93 15.10
CA VAL A 86 -11.90 10.81 14.82
C VAL A 86 -10.71 9.98 14.38
N LEU A 87 -10.42 8.87 15.07
CA LEU A 87 -9.33 7.97 14.70
C LEU A 87 -9.62 7.25 13.39
N ALA A 88 -10.87 6.82 13.16
CA ALA A 88 -11.28 6.21 11.91
C ALA A 88 -11.05 7.16 10.72
N GLN A 89 -11.36 8.44 10.89
CA GLN A 89 -11.12 9.45 9.86
C GLN A 89 -9.62 9.71 9.63
N LEU A 90 -8.83 9.73 10.70
CA LEU A 90 -7.37 9.91 10.60
C LEU A 90 -6.66 8.70 9.98
N ALA A 91 -7.05 7.49 10.36
CA ALA A 91 -6.49 6.26 9.82
C ALA A 91 -6.90 6.03 8.35
N GLY A 92 -8.13 6.39 8.00
CA GLY A 92 -8.67 6.22 6.65
C GLY A 92 -8.74 4.77 6.19
N ASP A 93 -8.75 4.60 4.88
CA ASP A 93 -8.67 3.27 4.25
C ASP A 93 -7.20 2.84 4.12
N ALA A 94 -6.97 1.53 4.18
CA ALA A 94 -5.66 0.94 3.92
C ALA A 94 -5.75 -0.04 2.74
N MET A 95 -4.86 0.10 1.78
CA MET A 95 -4.76 -0.75 0.60
C MET A 95 -3.40 -1.42 0.55
N GLY A 96 -3.40 -2.73 0.35
CA GLY A 96 -2.24 -3.41 -0.22
C GLY A 96 -2.43 -3.63 -1.73
N VAL A 97 -1.35 -4.00 -2.41
CA VAL A 97 -1.39 -4.25 -3.86
C VAL A 97 -0.60 -5.50 -4.22
N ILE A 98 -1.22 -6.38 -4.99
CA ILE A 98 -0.55 -7.49 -5.66
C ILE A 98 -0.20 -7.05 -7.09
N PHE A 99 1.03 -7.33 -7.50
CA PHE A 99 1.52 -7.12 -8.85
C PHE A 99 1.77 -8.48 -9.48
N GLU A 100 1.12 -8.75 -10.61
CA GLU A 100 1.25 -9.99 -11.38
C GLU A 100 1.62 -9.65 -12.83
N ALA A 101 2.61 -10.33 -13.38
CA ALA A 101 2.94 -10.30 -14.80
C ALA A 101 3.34 -11.70 -15.27
N ALA A 102 3.18 -11.99 -16.58
CA ALA A 102 3.54 -13.29 -17.13
C ALA A 102 5.04 -13.56 -16.94
N ASP A 103 5.37 -14.75 -16.47
CA ASP A 103 6.74 -15.22 -16.25
C ASP A 103 7.57 -14.42 -15.21
N GLU A 104 6.92 -13.56 -14.42
CA GLU A 104 7.56 -12.76 -13.38
C GLU A 104 7.09 -13.18 -11.98
N PRO A 105 7.92 -12.99 -10.94
CA PRO A 105 7.51 -13.22 -9.56
C PRO A 105 6.32 -12.35 -9.16
N THR A 106 5.32 -12.95 -8.53
CA THR A 106 4.21 -12.21 -7.92
C THR A 106 4.71 -11.41 -6.73
N VAL A 107 4.47 -10.10 -6.72
CA VAL A 107 4.89 -9.19 -5.66
C VAL A 107 3.67 -8.72 -4.86
N TYR A 108 3.75 -8.78 -3.55
CA TYR A 108 2.75 -8.24 -2.64
C TYR A 108 3.34 -7.06 -1.85
N LEU A 109 2.87 -5.86 -2.13
CA LEU A 109 3.05 -4.69 -1.28
C LEU A 109 1.91 -4.68 -0.26
N VAL A 110 2.22 -4.96 1.00
CA VAL A 110 1.20 -5.11 2.05
C VAL A 110 0.53 -3.78 2.40
N GLY A 111 1.29 -2.69 2.34
CA GLY A 111 0.82 -1.36 2.74
C GLY A 111 0.77 -1.19 4.25
N ASP A 112 0.22 -0.06 4.71
CA ASP A 112 0.07 0.27 6.12
C ASP A 112 -1.16 -0.42 6.70
N THR A 113 -0.96 -1.58 7.27
CA THR A 113 -2.02 -2.39 7.88
C THR A 113 -1.48 -3.14 9.09
N VAL A 114 -2.33 -3.37 10.06
CA VAL A 114 -2.10 -4.44 11.05
C VAL A 114 -2.41 -5.79 10.39
N TRP A 115 -2.04 -6.90 11.05
CA TRP A 115 -2.35 -8.23 10.53
C TRP A 115 -3.86 -8.51 10.58
N THR A 116 -4.48 -8.65 9.41
CA THR A 116 -5.93 -8.87 9.25
C THR A 116 -6.24 -10.16 8.50
N SER A 117 -7.51 -10.53 8.47
CA SER A 117 -8.00 -11.62 7.61
C SER A 117 -7.80 -11.34 6.12
N ASP A 118 -7.72 -10.08 5.72
CA ASP A 118 -7.54 -9.72 4.30
C ASP A 118 -6.09 -9.95 3.86
N VAL A 119 -5.12 -9.74 4.75
CA VAL A 119 -3.73 -10.16 4.52
C VAL A 119 -3.65 -11.68 4.34
N GLU A 120 -4.28 -12.46 5.24
CA GLU A 120 -4.33 -13.92 5.11
C GLU A 120 -4.97 -14.39 3.80
N LYS A 121 -6.09 -13.76 3.40
CA LYS A 121 -6.75 -14.06 2.12
C LYS A 121 -5.85 -13.74 0.92
N ALA A 122 -5.13 -12.60 0.96
CA ALA A 122 -4.20 -12.23 -0.09
C ALA A 122 -3.06 -13.25 -0.24
N LEU A 123 -2.46 -13.68 0.88
CA LEU A 123 -1.41 -14.71 0.89
C LEU A 123 -1.89 -16.05 0.32
N LEU A 124 -3.11 -16.46 0.67
CA LEU A 124 -3.68 -17.72 0.19
C LEU A 124 -4.10 -17.66 -1.28
N ARG A 125 -4.66 -16.53 -1.71
CA ARG A 125 -5.21 -16.39 -3.06
C ARG A 125 -4.15 -16.18 -4.12
N PHE A 126 -3.14 -15.38 -3.82
CA PHE A 126 -2.17 -14.91 -4.81
C PHE A 126 -0.79 -15.56 -4.69
N ASP A 127 -0.53 -16.25 -3.59
CA ASP A 127 0.72 -17.00 -3.34
C ASP A 127 1.99 -16.20 -3.70
N PRO A 128 2.20 -14.99 -3.14
CA PRO A 128 3.24 -14.08 -3.58
C PRO A 128 4.65 -14.64 -3.33
N ASN A 129 5.54 -14.41 -4.29
CA ASN A 129 6.96 -14.80 -4.22
C ASN A 129 7.81 -13.75 -3.49
N VAL A 130 7.40 -12.47 -3.57
CA VAL A 130 8.05 -11.35 -2.90
C VAL A 130 7.00 -10.58 -2.10
N ILE A 131 7.29 -10.31 -0.83
CA ILE A 131 6.37 -9.61 0.08
C ILE A 131 7.10 -8.42 0.68
N ILE A 132 6.57 -7.22 0.47
CA ILE A 132 7.09 -5.96 1.01
C ILE A 132 6.15 -5.52 2.14
N MET A 133 6.69 -5.40 3.35
CA MET A 133 5.93 -5.12 4.57
C MET A 133 6.37 -3.81 5.20
N ASN A 134 5.44 -2.93 5.49
CA ASN A 134 5.66 -1.75 6.34
C ASN A 134 5.62 -2.20 7.81
N THR A 135 6.76 -2.13 8.52
CA THR A 135 6.94 -2.80 9.82
C THR A 135 7.44 -1.90 10.94
N GLY A 136 7.21 -0.60 10.80
CA GLY A 136 7.65 0.43 11.77
C GLY A 136 6.96 0.37 13.13
N TYR A 137 5.91 -0.46 13.30
CA TYR A 137 5.15 -0.59 14.56
C TYR A 137 4.69 0.77 15.12
N ALA A 138 4.22 1.66 14.25
CA ALA A 138 3.74 2.97 14.66
C ALA A 138 2.53 2.85 15.61
N GLN A 139 2.48 3.69 16.63
CA GLN A 139 1.43 3.70 17.65
C GLN A 139 0.80 5.09 17.76
N ILE A 140 -0.49 5.11 18.09
CA ILE A 140 -1.20 6.35 18.44
C ILE A 140 -1.11 6.53 19.96
N LEU A 141 -0.81 7.75 20.40
CA LEU A 141 -0.73 8.09 21.82
C LEU A 141 -2.05 7.69 22.54
N GLY A 142 -1.92 6.91 23.59
CA GLY A 142 -3.04 6.40 24.39
C GLY A 142 -3.56 5.02 23.95
N PHE A 143 -2.96 4.40 22.93
CA PHE A 143 -3.24 3.02 22.54
C PHE A 143 -1.99 2.16 22.66
N GLU A 144 -2.14 0.93 23.16
CA GLU A 144 -1.04 -0.04 23.28
C GLU A 144 -0.74 -0.73 21.94
N ASP A 145 -1.78 -0.91 21.12
CA ASP A 145 -1.67 -1.55 19.82
C ASP A 145 -1.09 -0.60 18.76
N SER A 146 -0.43 -1.19 17.77
CA SER A 146 0.09 -0.44 16.62
C SER A 146 -0.98 -0.24 15.54
N ILE A 147 -0.71 0.71 14.65
CA ILE A 147 -1.51 0.96 13.45
C ILE A 147 -0.95 0.31 12.19
N ILE A 148 0.26 -0.25 12.26
CA ILE A 148 0.92 -1.02 11.19
C ILE A 148 1.62 -2.24 11.78
N MET A 149 2.05 -3.16 10.94
CA MET A 149 2.79 -4.35 11.33
C MET A 149 4.11 -4.03 12.03
N GLY A 150 4.65 -5.00 12.73
CA GLY A 150 5.94 -4.91 13.42
C GLY A 150 6.73 -6.21 13.35
N THR A 151 7.77 -6.31 14.16
CA THR A 151 8.70 -7.46 14.17
C THR A 151 8.01 -8.81 14.38
N LYS A 152 6.94 -8.86 15.19
CA LYS A 152 6.17 -10.09 15.40
C LYS A 152 5.48 -10.56 14.12
N ASP A 153 5.00 -9.61 13.31
CA ASP A 153 4.32 -9.89 12.06
C ASP A 153 5.30 -10.36 10.97
N ILE A 154 6.55 -9.87 11.00
CA ILE A 154 7.62 -10.41 10.15
C ILE A 154 7.83 -11.90 10.47
N GLY A 155 7.95 -12.26 11.73
CA GLY A 155 8.06 -13.66 12.15
C GLY A 155 6.87 -14.50 11.71
N ARG A 156 5.65 -13.96 11.84
CA ARG A 156 4.42 -14.60 11.37
C ARG A 156 4.44 -14.78 9.83
N MET A 157 4.87 -13.78 9.09
CA MET A 157 4.96 -13.83 7.63
C MET A 157 5.93 -14.92 7.18
N VAL A 158 7.12 -15.02 7.80
CA VAL A 158 8.10 -16.08 7.51
C VAL A 158 7.51 -17.48 7.69
N VAL A 159 6.74 -17.69 8.75
CA VAL A 159 6.06 -18.97 8.99
C VAL A 159 4.97 -19.25 7.95
N ARG A 160 4.23 -18.23 7.55
CA ARG A 160 3.13 -18.35 6.57
C ARG A 160 3.61 -18.54 5.13
N LYS A 161 4.74 -17.91 4.79
CA LYS A 161 5.31 -17.90 3.44
C LYS A 161 6.83 -18.16 3.48
N PRO A 162 7.24 -19.39 3.87
CA PRO A 162 8.67 -19.71 4.07
C PRO A 162 9.50 -19.63 2.80
N GLU A 163 8.88 -19.79 1.62
CA GLU A 163 9.57 -19.74 0.32
C GLU A 163 9.58 -18.31 -0.29
N ALA A 164 8.83 -17.35 0.29
CA ALA A 164 8.79 -16.01 -0.22
C ALA A 164 9.98 -15.19 0.26
N LYS A 165 10.44 -14.26 -0.60
CA LYS A 165 11.37 -13.22 -0.19
C LYS A 165 10.60 -12.12 0.56
N ILE A 166 10.89 -11.95 1.85
CA ILE A 166 10.27 -10.93 2.68
C ILE A 166 11.21 -9.74 2.80
N ILE A 167 10.67 -8.54 2.53
CA ILE A 167 11.36 -7.26 2.63
C ILE A 167 10.60 -6.42 3.65
N ALA A 168 11.26 -6.10 4.76
CA ALA A 168 10.74 -5.20 5.79
C ALA A 168 11.24 -3.78 5.50
N VAL A 169 10.32 -2.80 5.52
CA VAL A 169 10.59 -1.38 5.32
C VAL A 169 9.98 -0.59 6.46
#